data_17c4d43c60196f46ce37b05968d2ba26
#
_entry.id   17c4d43c60196f46ce37b05968d2ba26
#
_cell.length_a   1.000
_cell.length_b   1.000
_cell.length_c   1.000
_cell.angle_alpha   90.00
_cell.angle_beta   90.00
_cell.angle_gamma   90.00
#
_symmetry.space_group_name_H-M   'P 1'
#
loop_
_entity.id
_entity.type
_entity.pdbx_description
1 polymer ?
#
loop_
_entity_poly.entity_id
_entity_poly.type
_entity_poly.pdbx_seq_one_letter_code
_entity_poly.pdbx_strand_id
1 'polypeptide(L)'
;MKILANDGIDAKGQAALEAMGCTVLTEKVNQDALAGFIQNENIDGLLVRSATTARKDLIDACPNLKFIGRGGVGIDNIDAVYAREKGVDVFNTPASSSASVAELVMSMLFASNRFIYQAGGSMPVNGEETFEVLKKNYGKGKEVKGKTLGIIGFGRIGQSLAEYALGCGMRVMFFDRSKTEQTVVLSINGSPVEVKLNVSSFEEVLRESDFI
;
A
#
# COMPACT_ATOMS: atom_id res chain seq x y z
N MET A 1 5.11 28.36 -6.86
CA MET A 1 4.07 27.47 -7.45
C MET A 1 2.92 27.34 -6.47
N LYS A 2 1.68 27.32 -6.97
CA LYS A 2 0.48 27.10 -6.17
C LYS A 2 -0.03 25.68 -6.40
N ILE A 3 -0.20 24.92 -5.32
CA ILE A 3 -0.51 23.48 -5.36
C ILE A 3 -1.82 23.23 -4.60
N LEU A 4 -2.74 22.51 -5.19
CA LEU A 4 -3.95 22.04 -4.52
C LEU A 4 -3.77 20.57 -4.11
N ALA A 5 -3.82 20.28 -2.82
CA ALA A 5 -3.85 18.92 -2.28
C ALA A 5 -5.31 18.51 -2.01
N ASN A 6 -6.07 18.23 -3.07
CA ASN A 6 -7.53 18.04 -3.01
C ASN A 6 -7.99 16.86 -2.16
N ASP A 7 -7.17 15.82 -2.03
CA ASP A 7 -7.45 14.66 -1.17
C ASP A 7 -6.60 14.66 0.12
N GLY A 8 -6.09 15.85 0.49
CA GLY A 8 -5.24 16.04 1.65
C GLY A 8 -3.77 15.70 1.39
N ILE A 9 -2.93 16.13 2.31
CA ILE A 9 -1.48 15.89 2.34
C ILE A 9 -1.05 15.74 3.80
N ASP A 10 -0.02 14.95 4.04
CA ASP A 10 0.63 14.87 5.36
C ASP A 10 1.26 16.21 5.74
N ALA A 11 1.17 16.59 7.02
CA ALA A 11 1.67 17.88 7.51
C ALA A 11 3.17 18.11 7.24
N LYS A 12 3.99 17.05 7.30
CA LYS A 12 5.43 17.16 6.98
C LYS A 12 5.64 17.38 5.49
N GLY A 13 4.82 16.75 4.64
CA GLY A 13 4.85 16.95 3.19
C GLY A 13 4.44 18.36 2.80
N GLN A 14 3.40 18.90 3.44
CA GLN A 14 2.97 20.27 3.25
C GLN A 14 4.10 21.25 3.65
N ALA A 15 4.63 21.11 4.85
CA ALA A 15 5.71 21.97 5.35
C ALA A 15 6.96 21.92 4.45
N ALA A 16 7.29 20.75 3.89
CA ALA A 16 8.41 20.62 2.97
C ALA A 16 8.18 21.38 1.65
N LEU A 17 6.96 21.32 1.08
CA LEU A 17 6.61 22.07 -0.12
C LEU A 17 6.62 23.58 0.15
N GLU A 18 6.09 24.02 1.28
CA GLU A 18 6.08 25.42 1.69
C GLU A 18 7.50 25.97 1.91
N ALA A 19 8.39 25.18 2.51
CA ALA A 19 9.80 25.51 2.67
C ALA A 19 10.53 25.66 1.31
N MET A 20 10.04 25.00 0.25
CA MET A 20 10.52 25.17 -1.12
C MET A 20 9.91 26.41 -1.83
N GLY A 21 9.10 27.21 -1.14
CA GLY A 21 8.44 28.38 -1.70
C GLY A 21 7.14 28.09 -2.46
N CYS A 22 6.53 26.94 -2.24
CA CYS A 22 5.20 26.65 -2.77
C CYS A 22 4.10 27.17 -1.84
N THR A 23 2.96 27.55 -2.40
CA THR A 23 1.72 27.77 -1.65
C THR A 23 0.87 26.52 -1.75
N VAL A 24 0.55 25.90 -0.63
CA VAL A 24 -0.23 24.64 -0.62
C VAL A 24 -1.64 24.89 -0.09
N LEU A 25 -2.64 24.63 -0.92
CA LEU A 25 -4.05 24.67 -0.53
C LEU A 25 -4.50 23.23 -0.20
N THR A 26 -5.20 23.08 0.92
CA THR A 26 -5.65 21.76 1.42
C THR A 26 -7.18 21.65 1.52
N GLU A 27 -7.91 22.64 1.03
CA GLU A 27 -9.36 22.61 1.00
C GLU A 27 -9.87 21.54 0.01
N LYS A 28 -10.92 20.84 0.40
CA LYS A 28 -11.55 19.84 -0.46
C LYS A 28 -12.51 20.50 -1.43
N VAL A 29 -12.24 20.40 -2.70
CA VAL A 29 -13.10 20.88 -3.78
C VAL A 29 -13.82 19.67 -4.41
N ASN A 30 -15.12 19.77 -4.60
CA ASN A 30 -15.90 18.73 -5.27
C ASN A 30 -15.49 18.59 -6.74
N GLN A 31 -15.61 17.38 -7.28
CA GLN A 31 -15.17 17.06 -8.65
C GLN A 31 -15.76 18.01 -9.71
N ASP A 32 -17.05 18.35 -9.61
CA ASP A 32 -17.74 19.20 -10.57
C ASP A 32 -17.25 20.66 -10.55
N ALA A 33 -16.76 21.14 -9.41
CA ALA A 33 -16.25 22.49 -9.25
C ALA A 33 -14.71 22.57 -9.44
N LEU A 34 -14.04 21.43 -9.55
CA LEU A 34 -12.58 21.35 -9.46
C LEU A 34 -11.89 22.11 -10.61
N ALA A 35 -12.37 21.97 -11.83
CA ALA A 35 -11.79 22.66 -12.98
C ALA A 35 -11.87 24.20 -12.83
N GLY A 36 -13.04 24.70 -12.44
CA GLY A 36 -13.23 26.14 -12.19
C GLY A 36 -12.35 26.65 -11.05
N PHE A 37 -12.21 25.87 -9.98
CA PHE A 37 -11.34 26.22 -8.86
C PHE A 37 -9.87 26.30 -9.29
N ILE A 38 -9.38 25.29 -10.02
CA ILE A 38 -8.00 25.27 -10.54
C ILE A 38 -7.71 26.49 -11.39
N GLN A 39 -8.64 26.88 -12.27
CA GLN A 39 -8.51 28.06 -13.14
C GLN A 39 -8.51 29.36 -12.33
N ASN A 40 -9.51 29.54 -11.47
CA ASN A 40 -9.70 30.79 -10.69
C ASN A 40 -8.55 31.05 -9.74
N GLU A 41 -8.06 30.00 -9.10
CA GLU A 41 -6.95 30.08 -8.14
C GLU A 41 -5.56 30.01 -8.82
N ASN A 42 -5.49 29.83 -10.14
CA ASN A 42 -4.24 29.66 -10.89
C ASN A 42 -3.37 28.56 -10.29
N ILE A 43 -3.93 27.37 -10.12
CA ILE A 43 -3.23 26.19 -9.56
C ILE A 43 -2.24 25.65 -10.59
N ASP A 44 -0.97 25.54 -10.19
CA ASP A 44 0.10 24.96 -10.98
C ASP A 44 0.18 23.44 -10.89
N GLY A 45 -0.19 22.87 -9.73
CA GLY A 45 -0.08 21.44 -9.45
C GLY A 45 -1.27 20.90 -8.67
N LEU A 46 -1.71 19.69 -9.02
CA LEU A 46 -2.81 19.00 -8.36
C LEU A 46 -2.28 17.73 -7.67
N LEU A 47 -2.44 17.64 -6.35
CA LEU A 47 -2.17 16.43 -5.59
C LEU A 47 -3.48 15.73 -5.24
N VAL A 48 -3.57 14.45 -5.59
CA VAL A 48 -4.77 13.62 -5.39
C VAL A 48 -4.43 12.29 -4.71
N ARG A 49 -5.45 11.62 -4.20
CA ARG A 49 -5.40 10.21 -3.80
C ARG A 49 -6.43 9.43 -4.62
N SER A 50 -7.33 8.69 -3.97
CA SER A 50 -8.34 7.86 -4.65
C SER A 50 -9.68 8.55 -4.88
N ALA A 51 -9.99 9.63 -4.16
CA ALA A 51 -11.30 10.27 -4.20
C ALA A 51 -11.46 11.24 -5.38
N THR A 52 -10.37 11.86 -5.82
CA THR A 52 -10.36 12.81 -6.95
C THR A 52 -9.92 12.10 -8.22
N THR A 53 -10.60 12.37 -9.33
CA THR A 53 -10.22 11.89 -10.67
C THR A 53 -9.66 13.03 -11.52
N ALA A 54 -8.63 12.72 -12.31
CA ALA A 54 -8.06 13.65 -13.28
C ALA A 54 -8.14 13.02 -14.68
N ARG A 55 -9.34 13.14 -15.27
CA ARG A 55 -9.63 12.64 -16.61
C ARG A 55 -9.39 13.71 -17.68
N LYS A 56 -9.57 13.34 -18.92
CA LYS A 56 -9.34 14.22 -20.10
C LYS A 56 -10.07 15.55 -19.99
N ASP A 57 -11.32 15.54 -19.53
CA ASP A 57 -12.15 16.71 -19.33
C ASP A 57 -11.53 17.73 -18.36
N LEU A 58 -11.03 17.27 -17.23
CA LEU A 58 -10.32 18.11 -16.26
C LEU A 58 -8.99 18.65 -16.85
N ILE A 59 -8.23 17.77 -17.51
CA ILE A 59 -6.93 18.15 -18.09
C ILE A 59 -7.10 19.19 -19.17
N ASP A 60 -8.07 19.02 -20.07
CA ASP A 60 -8.37 19.99 -21.14
C ASP A 60 -8.91 21.33 -20.60
N ALA A 61 -9.69 21.28 -19.52
CA ALA A 61 -10.19 22.48 -18.87
C ALA A 61 -9.09 23.26 -18.12
N CYS A 62 -7.97 22.63 -17.77
CA CYS A 62 -6.92 23.24 -16.95
C CYS A 62 -5.55 23.29 -17.67
N PRO A 63 -5.41 24.07 -18.79
CA PRO A 63 -4.20 24.07 -19.61
C PRO A 63 -2.96 24.62 -18.91
N ASN A 64 -3.13 25.34 -17.79
CA ASN A 64 -2.03 25.90 -17.01
C ASN A 64 -1.48 24.91 -15.97
N LEU A 65 -2.12 23.74 -15.82
CA LEU A 65 -1.69 22.71 -14.86
C LEU A 65 -0.36 22.10 -15.34
N LYS A 66 0.65 22.11 -14.49
CA LYS A 66 2.01 21.64 -14.81
C LYS A 66 2.21 20.19 -14.44
N PHE A 67 1.59 19.75 -13.33
CA PHE A 67 1.71 18.38 -12.88
C PHE A 67 0.48 17.89 -12.11
N ILE A 68 0.32 16.56 -12.09
CA ILE A 68 -0.62 15.84 -11.25
C ILE A 68 0.15 14.77 -10.47
N GLY A 69 0.16 14.88 -9.14
CA GLY A 69 0.79 13.91 -8.25
C GLY A 69 -0.24 13.05 -7.55
N ARG A 70 -0.05 11.72 -7.51
CA ARG A 70 -0.90 10.83 -6.71
C ARG A 70 -0.17 10.28 -5.48
N GLY A 71 -0.74 10.54 -4.30
CA GLY A 71 -0.32 9.88 -3.06
C GLY A 71 -0.81 8.43 -3.02
N GLY A 72 -0.10 7.51 -3.67
CA GLY A 72 -0.44 6.09 -3.77
C GLY A 72 0.31 5.38 -4.89
N VAL A 73 0.11 4.08 -5.03
CA VAL A 73 0.81 3.23 -6.01
C VAL A 73 0.15 3.26 -7.38
N GLY A 74 -1.15 3.00 -7.45
CA GLY A 74 -1.90 3.04 -8.70
C GLY A 74 -2.09 4.47 -9.21
N ILE A 75 -2.38 4.63 -10.49
CA ILE A 75 -2.73 5.90 -11.14
C ILE A 75 -3.97 5.76 -12.02
N ASP A 76 -4.81 4.79 -11.73
CA ASP A 76 -6.02 4.43 -12.47
C ASP A 76 -7.11 5.52 -12.48
N ASN A 77 -7.06 6.45 -11.53
CA ASN A 77 -7.91 7.63 -11.47
C ASN A 77 -7.37 8.83 -12.28
N ILE A 78 -6.21 8.70 -12.94
CA ILE A 78 -5.57 9.76 -13.75
C ILE A 78 -5.39 9.24 -15.18
N ASP A 79 -5.78 10.01 -16.18
CA ASP A 79 -5.48 9.73 -17.59
C ASP A 79 -4.02 10.13 -17.89
N ALA A 80 -3.07 9.40 -17.30
CA ALA A 80 -1.65 9.77 -17.24
C ALA A 80 -0.99 9.88 -18.63
N VAL A 81 -1.37 9.03 -19.58
CA VAL A 81 -0.85 9.11 -20.97
C VAL A 81 -1.31 10.41 -21.60
N TYR A 82 -2.59 10.68 -21.51
CA TYR A 82 -3.18 11.91 -22.06
C TYR A 82 -2.62 13.18 -21.41
N ALA A 83 -2.46 13.19 -20.09
CA ALA A 83 -1.86 14.30 -19.36
C ALA A 83 -0.45 14.63 -19.91
N ARG A 84 0.39 13.61 -20.10
CA ARG A 84 1.74 13.79 -20.66
C ARG A 84 1.72 14.29 -22.10
N GLU A 85 0.79 13.84 -22.94
CA GLU A 85 0.60 14.37 -24.29
C GLU A 85 0.25 15.86 -24.29
N LYS A 86 -0.42 16.33 -23.23
CA LYS A 86 -0.75 17.75 -23.02
C LYS A 86 0.36 18.55 -22.31
N GLY A 87 1.49 17.92 -21.98
CA GLY A 87 2.61 18.57 -21.29
C GLY A 87 2.44 18.65 -19.77
N VAL A 88 1.50 17.88 -19.19
CA VAL A 88 1.28 17.79 -17.74
C VAL A 88 2.04 16.58 -17.21
N ASP A 89 2.98 16.80 -16.32
CA ASP A 89 3.73 15.71 -15.67
C ASP A 89 2.85 14.91 -14.72
N VAL A 90 2.98 13.58 -14.76
CA VAL A 90 2.26 12.70 -13.84
C VAL A 90 3.24 11.81 -13.07
N PHE A 91 3.15 11.86 -11.75
CA PHE A 91 3.95 11.04 -10.85
C PHE A 91 3.12 10.48 -9.69
N ASN A 92 3.66 9.46 -9.04
CA ASN A 92 3.03 8.80 -7.90
C ASN A 92 4.07 8.45 -6.82
N THR A 93 3.60 7.87 -5.70
CA THR A 93 4.46 7.42 -4.59
C THR A 93 4.47 5.89 -4.48
N PRO A 94 5.16 5.17 -5.39
CA PRO A 94 5.00 3.73 -5.54
C PRO A 94 5.62 2.89 -4.42
N ALA A 95 6.43 3.48 -3.55
CA ALA A 95 7.10 2.78 -2.45
C ALA A 95 6.45 3.00 -1.08
N SER A 96 5.66 4.08 -0.92
CA SER A 96 5.22 4.57 0.39
C SER A 96 4.29 3.64 1.17
N SER A 97 3.53 2.79 0.49
CA SER A 97 2.55 1.89 1.13
C SER A 97 2.98 0.42 1.16
N SER A 98 4.18 0.09 0.69
CA SER A 98 4.61 -1.32 0.58
C SER A 98 4.67 -2.01 1.93
N ALA A 99 5.27 -1.37 2.92
CA ALA A 99 5.34 -1.89 4.29
C ALA A 99 3.96 -2.00 4.93
N SER A 100 3.12 -0.96 4.81
CA SER A 100 1.77 -0.97 5.40
C SER A 100 0.89 -2.09 4.86
N VAL A 101 0.99 -2.39 3.55
CA VAL A 101 0.25 -3.52 2.95
C VAL A 101 0.80 -4.85 3.47
N ALA A 102 2.12 -5.00 3.56
CA ALA A 102 2.75 -6.21 4.08
C ALA A 102 2.38 -6.45 5.55
N GLU A 103 2.35 -5.42 6.39
CA GLU A 103 1.89 -5.48 7.77
C GLU A 103 0.43 -5.90 7.88
N LEU A 104 -0.44 -5.39 7.01
CA LEU A 104 -1.84 -5.80 6.96
C LEU A 104 -1.98 -7.29 6.63
N VAL A 105 -1.23 -7.79 5.64
CA VAL A 105 -1.23 -9.21 5.27
C VAL A 105 -0.76 -10.07 6.45
N MET A 106 0.33 -9.70 7.12
CA MET A 106 0.81 -10.42 8.30
C MET A 106 -0.20 -10.38 9.44
N SER A 107 -0.87 -9.26 9.66
CA SER A 107 -1.94 -9.13 10.66
C SER A 107 -3.10 -10.09 10.38
N MET A 108 -3.54 -10.17 9.12
CA MET A 108 -4.60 -11.10 8.69
C MET A 108 -4.15 -12.56 8.85
N LEU A 109 -2.90 -12.87 8.53
CA LEU A 109 -2.33 -14.20 8.68
C LEU A 109 -2.30 -14.64 10.14
N PHE A 110 -1.85 -13.79 11.07
CA PHE A 110 -1.90 -14.07 12.50
C PHE A 110 -3.34 -14.17 13.00
N ALA A 111 -4.22 -13.26 12.62
CA ALA A 111 -5.61 -13.23 13.06
C ALA A 111 -6.37 -14.50 12.66
N SER A 112 -6.19 -14.97 11.42
CA SER A 112 -6.82 -16.19 10.92
C SER A 112 -6.31 -17.46 11.62
N ASN A 113 -5.00 -17.55 11.89
CA ASN A 113 -4.39 -18.71 12.53
C ASN A 113 -4.65 -18.80 14.03
N ARG A 114 -4.89 -17.67 14.69
CA ARG A 114 -5.06 -17.59 16.15
C ARG A 114 -6.47 -17.21 16.57
N PHE A 115 -7.43 -17.25 15.65
CA PHE A 115 -8.86 -16.95 15.90
C PHE A 115 -9.12 -15.58 16.56
N ILE A 116 -8.27 -14.58 16.28
CA ILE A 116 -8.33 -13.27 16.96
C ILE A 116 -9.68 -12.58 16.70
N TYR A 117 -10.17 -12.65 15.45
CA TYR A 117 -11.45 -12.05 15.07
C TYR A 117 -12.62 -12.71 15.80
N GLN A 118 -12.65 -14.05 15.83
CA GLN A 118 -13.70 -14.82 16.50
C GLN A 118 -13.67 -14.60 18.02
N ALA A 119 -12.46 -14.61 18.61
CA ALA A 119 -12.29 -14.36 20.04
C ALA A 119 -12.72 -12.93 20.41
N GLY A 120 -12.34 -11.93 19.61
CA GLY A 120 -12.75 -10.53 19.81
C GLY A 120 -14.26 -10.31 19.77
N GLY A 121 -14.97 -11.08 18.95
CA GLY A 121 -16.44 -11.05 18.91
C GLY A 121 -17.12 -11.83 20.04
N SER A 122 -16.59 -12.98 20.42
CA SER A 122 -17.24 -13.89 21.38
C SER A 122 -16.93 -13.57 22.84
N MET A 123 -15.67 -13.26 23.15
CA MET A 123 -15.22 -13.06 24.54
C MET A 123 -15.93 -11.88 25.25
N PRO A 124 -16.12 -10.72 24.63
CA PRO A 124 -16.84 -9.62 25.30
C PRO A 124 -18.32 -9.88 25.54
N VAL A 125 -18.94 -10.76 24.76
CA VAL A 125 -20.41 -10.97 24.78
C VAL A 125 -20.77 -12.09 25.77
N ASN A 126 -20.10 -13.23 25.69
CA ASN A 126 -20.44 -14.42 26.46
C ASN A 126 -19.22 -15.16 27.04
N GLY A 127 -18.08 -14.46 27.12
CA GLY A 127 -16.82 -15.05 27.58
C GLY A 127 -16.87 -15.57 29.01
N GLU A 128 -17.60 -14.92 29.91
CA GLU A 128 -17.74 -15.35 31.29
C GLU A 128 -18.43 -16.71 31.39
N GLU A 129 -19.52 -16.91 30.66
CA GLU A 129 -20.32 -18.14 30.70
C GLU A 129 -19.69 -19.29 29.90
N THR A 130 -18.98 -18.98 28.83
CA THR A 130 -18.51 -19.98 27.86
C THR A 130 -16.98 -20.07 27.76
N PHE A 131 -16.25 -19.49 28.70
CA PHE A 131 -14.78 -19.37 28.67
C PHE A 131 -14.06 -20.70 28.38
N GLU A 132 -14.39 -21.77 29.08
CA GLU A 132 -13.70 -23.05 28.88
C GLU A 132 -13.96 -23.65 27.50
N VAL A 133 -15.14 -23.43 26.91
CA VAL A 133 -15.48 -23.86 25.55
C VAL A 133 -14.69 -23.04 24.53
N LEU A 134 -14.67 -21.72 24.68
CA LEU A 134 -13.94 -20.82 23.80
C LEU A 134 -12.43 -21.06 23.88
N LYS A 135 -11.88 -21.21 25.06
CA LYS A 135 -10.47 -21.56 25.32
C LYS A 135 -10.08 -22.85 24.59
N LYS A 136 -10.90 -23.92 24.71
CA LYS A 136 -10.67 -25.19 24.01
C LYS A 136 -10.73 -25.03 22.50
N ASN A 137 -11.67 -24.25 21.98
CA ASN A 137 -11.83 -24.02 20.55
C ASN A 137 -10.67 -23.19 19.99
N TYR A 138 -10.30 -22.09 20.65
CA TYR A 138 -9.24 -21.20 20.19
C TYR A 138 -7.83 -21.73 20.50
N GLY A 139 -7.70 -22.68 21.40
CA GLY A 139 -6.46 -23.42 21.64
C GLY A 139 -6.01 -24.29 20.47
N LYS A 140 -6.87 -24.46 19.43
CA LYS A 140 -6.52 -25.15 18.17
C LYS A 140 -5.75 -24.27 17.18
N GLY A 141 -5.46 -23.03 17.54
CA GLY A 141 -4.69 -22.11 16.72
C GLY A 141 -3.32 -22.65 16.36
N LYS A 142 -2.83 -22.25 15.18
CA LYS A 142 -1.55 -22.72 14.64
C LYS A 142 -0.49 -21.63 14.72
N GLU A 143 0.77 -22.04 14.88
CA GLU A 143 1.92 -21.16 14.75
C GLU A 143 2.29 -21.00 13.28
N VAL A 144 2.79 -19.81 12.93
CA VAL A 144 3.29 -19.52 11.58
C VAL A 144 4.77 -19.88 11.42
N LYS A 145 5.51 -19.98 12.52
CA LYS A 145 6.93 -20.35 12.51
C LYS A 145 7.13 -21.70 11.81
N GLY A 146 8.09 -21.76 10.89
CA GLY A 146 8.39 -22.96 10.09
C GLY A 146 7.39 -23.25 8.96
N LYS A 147 6.30 -22.48 8.85
CA LYS A 147 5.35 -22.54 7.75
C LYS A 147 5.88 -21.84 6.50
N THR A 148 5.37 -22.22 5.35
CA THR A 148 5.76 -21.65 4.06
C THR A 148 4.72 -20.63 3.60
N LEU A 149 5.16 -19.39 3.35
CA LEU A 149 4.39 -18.36 2.68
C LEU A 149 4.77 -18.31 1.20
N GLY A 150 3.80 -18.58 0.34
CA GLY A 150 3.90 -18.40 -1.10
C GLY A 150 3.50 -16.98 -1.50
N ILE A 151 4.32 -16.33 -2.32
CA ILE A 151 4.07 -14.96 -2.78
C ILE A 151 3.99 -14.97 -4.31
N ILE A 152 2.84 -14.63 -4.85
CA ILE A 152 2.61 -14.50 -6.30
C ILE A 152 2.74 -13.02 -6.67
N GLY A 153 3.84 -12.69 -7.38
CA GLY A 153 4.25 -11.31 -7.66
C GLY A 153 5.23 -10.76 -6.63
N PHE A 154 6.51 -10.71 -7.00
CA PHE A 154 7.59 -10.32 -6.07
C PHE A 154 8.06 -8.88 -6.30
N GLY A 155 7.08 -7.95 -6.44
CA GLY A 155 7.29 -6.50 -6.49
C GLY A 155 7.66 -5.93 -5.11
N ARG A 156 7.52 -4.61 -4.93
CA ARG A 156 7.85 -3.94 -3.65
C ARG A 156 7.07 -4.51 -2.46
N ILE A 157 5.75 -4.72 -2.64
CA ILE A 157 4.90 -5.28 -1.58
C ILE A 157 5.32 -6.71 -1.25
N GLY A 158 5.52 -7.57 -2.28
CA GLY A 158 5.96 -8.95 -2.07
C GLY A 158 7.30 -9.06 -1.35
N GLN A 159 8.25 -8.16 -1.64
CA GLN A 159 9.54 -8.10 -0.97
C GLN A 159 9.39 -7.66 0.50
N SER A 160 8.59 -6.62 0.78
CA SER A 160 8.30 -6.21 2.17
C SER A 160 7.59 -7.32 2.95
N LEU A 161 6.65 -8.03 2.32
CA LEU A 161 5.97 -9.17 2.94
C LEU A 161 6.94 -10.32 3.23
N ALA A 162 7.88 -10.60 2.32
CA ALA A 162 8.91 -11.61 2.52
C ALA A 162 9.82 -11.26 3.70
N GLU A 163 10.19 -9.99 3.85
CA GLU A 163 10.98 -9.50 4.98
C GLU A 163 10.29 -9.81 6.32
N TYR A 164 9.01 -9.44 6.46
CA TYR A 164 8.24 -9.72 7.68
C TYR A 164 8.04 -11.21 7.92
N ALA A 165 7.72 -11.99 6.89
CA ALA A 165 7.51 -13.43 7.02
C ALA A 165 8.80 -14.16 7.47
N LEU A 166 9.94 -13.82 6.87
CA LEU A 166 11.25 -14.35 7.28
C LEU A 166 11.58 -13.94 8.72
N GLY A 167 11.31 -12.69 9.10
CA GLY A 167 11.48 -12.22 10.49
C GLY A 167 10.61 -12.97 11.51
N CYS A 168 9.44 -13.48 11.08
CA CYS A 168 8.57 -14.35 11.88
C CYS A 168 8.98 -15.83 11.86
N GLY A 169 10.11 -16.18 11.23
CA GLY A 169 10.63 -17.55 11.14
C GLY A 169 9.86 -18.42 10.13
N MET A 170 9.15 -17.84 9.19
CA MET A 170 8.53 -18.57 8.08
C MET A 170 9.56 -18.87 6.98
N ARG A 171 9.25 -19.84 6.15
CA ARG A 171 9.89 -20.02 4.85
C ARG A 171 9.13 -19.19 3.81
N VAL A 172 9.84 -18.66 2.83
CA VAL A 172 9.25 -17.88 1.75
C VAL A 172 9.56 -18.54 0.41
N MET A 173 8.53 -18.76 -0.39
CA MET A 173 8.62 -19.12 -1.79
C MET A 173 7.95 -18.02 -2.62
N PHE A 174 8.46 -17.73 -3.81
CA PHE A 174 7.82 -16.75 -4.65
C PHE A 174 7.80 -17.15 -6.13
N PHE A 175 6.76 -16.70 -6.82
CA PHE A 175 6.66 -16.69 -8.27
C PHE A 175 6.61 -15.25 -8.78
N ASP A 176 7.37 -14.97 -9.83
CA ASP A 176 7.32 -13.70 -10.55
C ASP A 176 7.63 -13.93 -12.03
N ARG A 177 6.97 -13.20 -12.93
CA ARG A 177 7.14 -13.35 -14.37
C ARG A 177 8.46 -12.80 -14.91
N SER A 178 9.08 -11.90 -14.18
CA SER A 178 10.26 -11.14 -14.63
C SER A 178 11.52 -11.36 -13.80
N LYS A 179 11.40 -12.08 -12.67
CA LYS A 179 12.52 -12.30 -11.75
C LYS A 179 12.92 -13.77 -11.72
N THR A 180 14.23 -14.03 -11.62
CA THR A 180 14.80 -15.36 -11.42
C THR A 180 15.28 -15.56 -9.99
N GLU A 181 15.74 -14.50 -9.35
CA GLU A 181 16.21 -14.47 -7.97
C GLU A 181 15.96 -13.08 -7.36
N GLN A 182 15.94 -13.00 -6.05
CA GLN A 182 15.88 -11.73 -5.34
C GLN A 182 16.55 -11.86 -3.96
N THR A 183 17.36 -10.86 -3.60
CA THR A 183 17.86 -10.72 -2.23
C THR A 183 16.89 -9.87 -1.43
N VAL A 184 16.44 -10.40 -0.29
CA VAL A 184 15.66 -9.68 0.72
C VAL A 184 16.60 -9.31 1.87
N VAL A 185 16.58 -8.07 2.30
CA VAL A 185 17.43 -7.59 3.40
C VAL A 185 16.56 -7.35 4.63
N LEU A 186 16.76 -8.17 5.65
CA LEU A 186 16.12 -7.99 6.95
C LEU A 186 16.97 -7.06 7.82
N SER A 187 16.33 -6.18 8.58
CA SER A 187 17.00 -5.40 9.63
C SER A 187 16.79 -6.09 10.98
N ILE A 188 17.82 -6.73 11.49
CA ILE A 188 17.76 -7.38 12.80
C ILE A 188 18.58 -6.57 13.79
N ASN A 189 17.88 -5.90 14.71
CA ASN A 189 18.50 -5.00 15.69
C ASN A 189 19.45 -3.98 15.05
N GLY A 190 19.05 -3.40 13.92
CA GLY A 190 19.83 -2.43 13.15
C GLY A 190 20.94 -3.02 12.26
N SER A 191 21.17 -4.33 12.31
CA SER A 191 22.13 -5.01 11.44
C SER A 191 21.42 -5.63 10.22
N PRO A 192 21.92 -5.41 8.99
CA PRO A 192 21.33 -6.02 7.81
C PRO A 192 21.69 -7.51 7.73
N VAL A 193 20.68 -8.33 7.41
CA VAL A 193 20.86 -9.76 7.11
C VAL A 193 20.27 -10.02 5.74
N GLU A 194 21.10 -10.48 4.82
CA GLU A 194 20.70 -10.79 3.45
C GLU A 194 20.21 -12.23 3.33
N VAL A 195 19.03 -12.40 2.73
CA VAL A 195 18.46 -13.71 2.40
C VAL A 195 18.21 -13.76 0.90
N LYS A 196 18.93 -14.66 0.22
CA LYS A 196 18.76 -14.90 -1.21
C LYS A 196 17.63 -15.89 -1.44
N LEU A 197 16.63 -15.51 -2.22
CA LEU A 197 15.51 -16.32 -2.65
C LEU A 197 15.56 -16.55 -4.15
N ASN A 198 15.32 -17.80 -4.58
CA ASN A 198 15.18 -18.14 -6.00
C ASN A 198 13.69 -18.20 -6.36
N VAL A 199 13.37 -17.88 -7.61
CA VAL A 199 12.02 -18.02 -8.13
C VAL A 199 11.62 -19.50 -8.15
N SER A 200 10.38 -19.78 -7.77
CA SER A 200 9.73 -21.09 -7.93
C SER A 200 8.76 -21.02 -9.10
N SER A 201 8.35 -22.17 -9.64
CA SER A 201 7.24 -22.20 -10.58
C SER A 201 5.92 -21.84 -9.88
N PHE A 202 4.94 -21.40 -10.64
CA PHE A 202 3.61 -21.09 -10.11
C PHE A 202 2.98 -22.29 -9.42
N GLU A 203 3.10 -23.47 -10.07
CA GLU A 203 2.59 -24.74 -9.57
C GLU A 203 3.28 -25.19 -8.26
N GLU A 204 4.59 -24.97 -8.14
CA GLU A 204 5.32 -25.26 -6.89
C GLU A 204 4.85 -24.39 -5.76
N VAL A 205 4.68 -23.07 -6.00
CA VAL A 205 4.16 -22.16 -4.99
C VAL A 205 2.78 -22.60 -4.51
N LEU A 206 1.88 -22.97 -5.43
CA LEU A 206 0.54 -23.45 -5.07
C LEU A 206 0.56 -24.76 -4.27
N ARG A 207 1.46 -25.68 -4.60
CA ARG A 207 1.52 -27.01 -3.98
C ARG A 207 2.20 -27.02 -2.62
N GLU A 208 3.24 -26.21 -2.43
CA GLU A 208 4.15 -26.34 -1.30
C GLU A 208 3.97 -25.24 -0.23
N SER A 209 3.09 -24.28 -0.49
CA SER A 209 2.82 -23.22 0.47
C SER A 209 1.73 -23.61 1.46
N ASP A 210 1.93 -23.26 2.73
CA ASP A 210 0.89 -23.34 3.77
C ASP A 210 -0.08 -22.16 3.65
N PHE A 211 0.40 -21.01 3.14
CA PHE A 211 -0.35 -19.76 2.90
C PHE A 211 0.09 -19.13 1.58
N ILE A 212 -0.83 -18.48 0.87
CA ILE A 212 -0.58 -17.77 -0.39
C ILE A 212 -1.19 -16.37 -0.32
#